data_d8ac3c40a79274a6128153a4352ed367
#
_entry.id   d8ac3c40a79274a6128153a4352ed367
#
_cell.length_a   1.000
_cell.length_b   1.000
_cell.length_c   1.000
_cell.angle_alpha   90.00
_cell.angle_beta   90.00
_cell.angle_gamma   90.00
#
_symmetry.space_group_name_H-M   'P 1'
#
loop_
_entity.id
_entity.type
_entity.pdbx_description
1 polymer ?
#
loop_
_entity_poly.entity_id
_entity_poly.type
_entity_poly.pdbx_seq_one_letter_code
_entity_poly.pdbx_strand_id
1 'polypeptide(L)'
;MKPTRLGHVAICVQDIPKAVEFYKTLGMEVAWQDADWAYLKAGEDGLALLSPSYAQAGPHFGFIFHDRAEVEAAYDRLKASGVYVTEMHEHRDGTASFYGKDLDGNWFEYLYEPAPVPASTSV
;
A
#
# COMPACT_ATOMS: atom_id res chain seq x y z
N MET A 1 -8.63 10.41 14.27
CA MET A 1 -8.83 10.31 12.81
C MET A 1 -9.15 8.88 12.42
N LYS A 2 -10.16 8.69 11.63
CA LYS A 2 -10.66 7.36 11.29
C LYS A 2 -10.26 6.95 9.89
N PRO A 3 -9.75 5.73 9.68
CA PRO A 3 -9.67 5.21 8.32
C PRO A 3 -11.09 5.03 7.79
N THR A 4 -11.29 5.36 6.51
CA THR A 4 -12.61 5.31 5.90
C THR A 4 -12.83 4.05 5.09
N ARG A 5 -11.76 3.30 4.79
CA ARG A 5 -11.84 2.05 4.06
C ARG A 5 -10.51 1.31 4.19
N LEU A 6 -10.50 0.03 3.89
CA LEU A 6 -9.25 -0.72 3.82
C LEU A 6 -8.46 -0.25 2.62
N GLY A 7 -8.78 -0.41 1.47
CA GLY A 7 -8.17 0.20 0.30
C GLY A 7 -6.97 -0.52 -0.29
N HIS A 8 -6.30 -1.41 0.46
CA HIS A 8 -5.06 -1.98 -0.02
C HIS A 8 -4.79 -3.35 0.61
N VAL A 9 -4.37 -4.31 -0.22
CA VAL A 9 -3.96 -5.66 0.22
C VAL A 9 -2.67 -6.01 -0.52
N ALA A 10 -1.76 -6.70 0.17
CA ALA A 10 -0.53 -7.19 -0.45
C ALA A 10 -0.46 -8.70 -0.33
N ILE A 11 -0.09 -9.36 -1.42
CA ILE A 11 0.10 -10.81 -1.45
C ILE A 11 1.47 -11.13 -2.08
N CYS A 12 1.99 -12.30 -1.77
CA CYS A 12 3.25 -12.76 -2.36
C CYS A 12 2.96 -13.57 -3.62
N VAL A 13 3.76 -13.35 -4.66
CA VAL A 13 3.66 -14.08 -5.92
C VAL A 13 5.05 -14.53 -6.34
N GLN A 14 5.11 -15.59 -7.15
CA GLN A 14 6.41 -16.15 -7.57
C GLN A 14 7.02 -15.37 -8.74
N ASP A 15 6.19 -14.83 -9.62
CA ASP A 15 6.64 -14.23 -10.88
C ASP A 15 5.81 -12.96 -11.12
N ILE A 16 6.45 -11.80 -10.95
CA ILE A 16 5.75 -10.52 -11.05
C ILE A 16 5.08 -10.32 -12.44
N PRO A 17 5.81 -10.45 -13.57
CA PRO A 17 5.17 -10.24 -14.86
C PRO A 17 3.99 -11.17 -15.13
N LYS A 18 4.11 -12.44 -14.77
CA LYS A 18 3.00 -13.39 -14.96
C LYS A 18 1.81 -13.06 -14.08
N ALA A 19 2.05 -12.68 -12.83
CA ALA A 19 0.97 -12.32 -11.92
C ALA A 19 0.27 -11.05 -12.40
N VAL A 20 1.03 -10.06 -12.86
CA VAL A 20 0.44 -8.82 -13.40
C VAL A 20 -0.48 -9.15 -14.58
N GLU A 21 -0.02 -9.98 -15.52
CA GLU A 21 -0.85 -10.33 -16.67
C GLU A 21 -2.12 -11.06 -16.24
N PHE A 22 -2.01 -11.95 -15.25
CA PHE A 22 -3.20 -12.63 -14.75
C PHE A 22 -4.22 -11.64 -14.17
N TYR A 23 -3.77 -10.72 -13.30
CA TYR A 23 -4.70 -9.77 -12.67
C TYR A 23 -5.26 -8.75 -13.64
N LYS A 24 -4.55 -8.45 -14.72
CA LYS A 24 -5.10 -7.64 -15.80
C LYS A 24 -6.29 -8.34 -16.46
N THR A 25 -6.27 -9.67 -16.54
CA THR A 25 -7.44 -10.39 -17.10
C THR A 25 -8.67 -10.25 -16.22
N LEU A 26 -8.50 -9.90 -14.95
CA LEU A 26 -9.62 -9.63 -14.05
C LEU A 26 -10.09 -8.17 -14.13
N GLY A 27 -9.46 -7.37 -14.98
CA GLY A 27 -9.85 -5.98 -15.20
C GLY A 27 -9.06 -4.97 -14.37
N MET A 28 -8.04 -5.40 -13.64
CA MET A 28 -7.23 -4.47 -12.84
C MET A 28 -6.25 -3.72 -13.72
N GLU A 29 -5.91 -2.51 -13.30
CA GLU A 29 -4.97 -1.64 -14.02
C GLU A 29 -3.65 -1.55 -13.26
N VAL A 30 -2.54 -1.51 -14.01
CA VAL A 30 -1.21 -1.40 -13.40
C VAL A 30 -0.94 0.05 -13.06
N ALA A 31 -0.69 0.33 -11.78
CA ALA A 31 -0.26 1.64 -11.32
C ALA A 31 1.26 1.73 -11.24
N TRP A 32 1.92 0.62 -10.93
CA TRP A 32 3.38 0.56 -10.81
C TRP A 32 3.84 -0.87 -11.03
N GLN A 33 5.02 -1.03 -11.63
CA GLN A 33 5.64 -2.35 -11.76
C GLN A 33 7.15 -2.21 -11.87
N ASP A 34 7.88 -3.01 -11.07
CA ASP A 34 9.31 -3.19 -11.25
C ASP A 34 9.65 -4.67 -10.99
N ALA A 35 10.93 -5.00 -10.84
CA ALA A 35 11.35 -6.39 -10.72
C ALA A 35 10.91 -7.04 -9.41
N ASP A 36 10.74 -6.27 -8.35
CA ASP A 36 10.49 -6.77 -7.00
C ASP A 36 9.01 -6.76 -6.61
N TRP A 37 8.23 -5.82 -7.16
CA TRP A 37 6.85 -5.66 -6.77
C TRP A 37 6.06 -4.93 -7.84
N ALA A 38 4.74 -5.05 -7.75
CA ALA A 38 3.83 -4.32 -8.62
C ALA A 38 2.65 -3.85 -7.80
N TYR A 39 2.01 -2.78 -8.24
CA TYR A 39 0.83 -2.23 -7.60
C TYR A 39 -0.25 -2.05 -8.64
N LEU A 40 -1.37 -2.74 -8.42
CA LEU A 40 -2.49 -2.72 -9.35
C LEU A 40 -3.70 -2.10 -8.66
N LYS A 41 -4.61 -1.55 -9.45
CA LYS A 41 -5.81 -0.87 -8.95
C LYS A 41 -7.06 -1.53 -9.47
N ALA A 42 -8.03 -1.68 -8.58
CA ALA A 42 -9.43 -1.96 -8.92
C ALA A 42 -10.22 -0.74 -8.48
N GLY A 43 -10.41 0.22 -9.39
CA GLY A 43 -10.91 1.52 -9.01
C GLY A 43 -9.92 2.24 -8.12
N GLU A 44 -10.32 2.59 -6.90
CA GLU A 44 -9.44 3.27 -5.96
C GLU A 44 -8.71 2.32 -5.01
N ASP A 45 -9.05 1.05 -5.04
CA ASP A 45 -8.44 0.08 -4.13
C ASP A 45 -7.24 -0.61 -4.79
N GLY A 46 -6.25 -0.95 -3.99
CA GLY A 46 -4.98 -1.44 -4.49
C GLY A 46 -4.66 -2.87 -4.09
N LEU A 47 -3.96 -3.56 -4.99
CA LEU A 47 -3.40 -4.87 -4.73
C LEU A 47 -1.90 -4.81 -5.02
N ALA A 48 -1.08 -5.02 -4.00
CA ALA A 48 0.37 -5.10 -4.17
C ALA A 48 0.78 -6.55 -4.37
N LEU A 49 1.59 -6.79 -5.38
CA LEU A 49 2.17 -8.11 -5.66
C LEU A 49 3.64 -8.06 -5.28
N LEU A 50 4.04 -8.90 -4.35
CA LEU A 50 5.40 -8.89 -3.80
C LEU A 50 6.14 -10.14 -4.25
N SER A 51 7.34 -9.97 -4.83
CA SER A 51 8.16 -11.10 -5.22
C SER A 51 8.80 -11.75 -4.00
N PRO A 52 9.33 -12.98 -4.13
CA PRO A 52 10.05 -13.61 -3.02
C PRO A 52 11.26 -12.82 -2.56
N SER A 53 11.84 -11.98 -3.44
CA SER A 53 13.01 -11.16 -3.10
C SER A 53 12.64 -9.84 -2.40
N TYR A 54 11.36 -9.49 -2.32
CA TYR A 54 10.96 -8.25 -1.68
C TYR A 54 11.05 -8.40 -0.17
N ALA A 55 12.01 -7.70 0.44
CA ALA A 55 12.36 -7.93 1.84
C ALA A 55 11.68 -6.96 2.82
N GLN A 56 11.05 -5.91 2.32
CA GLN A 56 10.50 -4.86 3.20
C GLN A 56 9.19 -5.24 3.88
N ALA A 57 8.41 -6.11 3.28
CA ALA A 57 7.13 -6.49 3.84
C ALA A 57 6.68 -7.83 3.28
N GLY A 58 5.90 -8.58 4.09
CA GLY A 58 5.17 -9.74 3.63
C GLY A 58 3.70 -9.40 3.39
N PRO A 59 2.82 -10.41 3.32
CA PRO A 59 1.39 -10.16 3.13
C PRO A 59 0.84 -9.26 4.23
N HIS A 60 -0.02 -8.31 3.84
CA HIS A 60 -0.63 -7.37 4.76
C HIS A 60 -1.86 -6.72 4.13
N PHE A 61 -2.61 -5.98 4.92
CA PHE A 61 -3.64 -5.10 4.42
C PHE A 61 -3.31 -3.68 4.84
N GLY A 62 -3.96 -2.70 4.24
CA GLY A 62 -3.65 -1.32 4.57
C GLY A 62 -4.81 -0.37 4.39
N PHE A 63 -4.66 0.80 4.99
CA PHE A 63 -5.60 1.91 4.88
C PHE A 63 -4.96 2.98 3.99
N ILE A 64 -5.73 3.52 3.04
CA ILE A 64 -5.23 4.54 2.13
C ILE A 64 -5.67 5.92 2.61
N PHE A 65 -4.72 6.85 2.64
CA PHE A 65 -4.95 8.26 2.95
C PHE A 65 -4.37 9.11 1.84
N HIS A 66 -5.04 10.21 1.51
CA HIS A 66 -4.54 11.15 0.49
C HIS A 66 -3.88 12.38 1.10
N ASP A 67 -3.74 12.40 2.42
CA ASP A 67 -3.06 13.48 3.15
C ASP A 67 -1.95 12.86 4.00
N ARG A 68 -0.71 13.17 3.65
CA ARG A 68 0.45 12.63 4.36
C ARG A 68 0.44 12.99 5.84
N ALA A 69 -0.05 14.18 6.18
CA ALA A 69 -0.10 14.62 7.58
C ALA A 69 -1.00 13.69 8.42
N GLU A 70 -2.05 13.11 7.84
CA GLU A 70 -2.91 12.17 8.56
C GLU A 70 -2.17 10.88 8.88
N VAL A 71 -1.33 10.41 7.97
CA VAL A 71 -0.53 9.20 8.18
C VAL A 71 0.51 9.45 9.28
N GLU A 72 1.17 10.60 9.24
CA GLU A 72 2.16 10.97 10.25
C GLU A 72 1.53 11.12 11.64
N ALA A 73 0.35 11.72 11.71
CA ALA A 73 -0.36 11.86 12.98
C ALA A 73 -0.77 10.50 13.54
N ALA A 74 -1.19 9.58 12.67
CA ALA A 74 -1.53 8.22 13.08
C ALA A 74 -0.30 7.49 13.62
N TYR A 75 0.86 7.66 12.96
CA TYR A 75 2.10 7.07 13.43
C TYR A 75 2.40 7.52 14.87
N ASP A 76 2.36 8.82 15.11
CA ASP A 76 2.64 9.35 16.44
C ASP A 76 1.66 8.84 17.49
N ARG A 77 0.37 8.80 17.14
CA ARG A 77 -0.67 8.34 18.06
C ARG A 77 -0.51 6.87 18.42
N LEU A 78 -0.26 6.03 17.43
CA LEU A 78 -0.11 4.59 17.66
C LEU A 78 1.14 4.29 18.46
N LYS A 79 2.24 4.96 18.13
CA LYS A 79 3.49 4.78 18.87
C LYS A 79 3.31 5.18 20.33
N ALA A 80 2.65 6.30 20.59
CA ALA A 80 2.38 6.76 21.95
C ALA A 80 1.46 5.80 22.71
N SER A 81 0.61 5.07 22.01
CA SER A 81 -0.29 4.08 22.62
C SER A 81 0.36 2.72 22.85
N GLY A 82 1.62 2.55 22.50
CA GLY A 82 2.33 1.29 22.68
C GLY A 82 2.12 0.26 21.58
N VAL A 83 1.52 0.65 20.46
CA VAL A 83 1.37 -0.24 19.29
C VAL A 83 2.72 -0.34 18.59
N TYR A 84 3.10 -1.57 18.19
CA TYR A 84 4.32 -1.73 17.41
C TYR A 84 4.14 -1.10 16.03
N VAL A 85 5.01 -0.17 15.68
CA VAL A 85 5.01 0.47 14.35
C VAL A 85 6.44 0.57 13.85
N THR A 86 6.59 0.50 12.52
CA THR A 86 7.87 0.71 11.85
C THR A 86 8.02 2.19 11.52
N GLU A 87 9.25 2.59 11.15
CA GLU A 87 9.49 3.97 10.71
C GLU A 87 8.76 4.24 9.38
N MET A 88 8.50 5.51 9.11
CA MET A 88 7.95 5.92 7.82
C MET A 88 8.94 5.60 6.70
N HIS A 89 8.43 5.07 5.61
CA HIS A 89 9.20 4.77 4.40
C HIS A 89 8.59 5.49 3.20
N GLU A 90 9.45 6.01 2.34
CA GLU A 90 9.01 6.52 1.05
C GLU A 90 9.25 5.44 0.00
N HIS A 91 8.28 5.29 -0.90
CA HIS A 91 8.32 4.25 -1.93
C HIS A 91 8.61 4.87 -3.30
N ARG A 92 9.10 4.02 -4.22
CA ARG A 92 9.51 4.48 -5.55
C ARG A 92 8.37 5.03 -6.40
N ASP A 93 7.13 4.67 -6.08
CA ASP A 93 5.96 5.12 -6.83
C ASP A 93 5.37 6.44 -6.30
N GLY A 94 6.04 7.09 -5.35
CA GLY A 94 5.57 8.35 -4.77
C GLY A 94 4.69 8.20 -3.56
N THR A 95 4.37 6.97 -3.15
CA THR A 95 3.63 6.73 -1.90
C THR A 95 4.59 6.75 -0.73
N ALA A 96 4.03 6.79 0.49
CA ALA A 96 4.81 6.69 1.72
C ALA A 96 3.96 5.98 2.77
N SER A 97 4.59 5.19 3.63
CA SER A 97 3.81 4.42 4.58
C SER A 97 4.62 4.04 5.82
N PHE A 98 3.90 3.57 6.84
CA PHE A 98 4.49 2.81 7.92
C PHE A 98 3.64 1.55 8.13
N TYR A 99 4.26 0.55 8.74
CA TYR A 99 3.61 -0.71 9.07
C TYR A 99 3.47 -0.85 10.57
N GLY A 100 2.50 -1.65 10.99
CA GLY A 100 2.36 -2.02 12.39
C GLY A 100 1.88 -3.45 12.51
N LYS A 101 1.85 -3.94 13.74
CA LYS A 101 1.33 -5.29 14.03
C LYS A 101 0.18 -5.19 15.01
N ASP A 102 -0.84 -6.02 14.79
CA ASP A 102 -1.92 -6.17 15.75
C ASP A 102 -1.48 -7.09 16.89
N LEU A 103 -2.41 -7.45 17.77
CA LEU A 103 -2.12 -8.24 18.96
C LEU A 103 -1.66 -9.66 18.62
N ASP A 104 -2.00 -10.16 17.46
CA ASP A 104 -1.66 -11.52 17.02
C ASP A 104 -0.55 -11.56 15.99
N GLY A 105 0.09 -10.41 15.73
CA GLY A 105 1.21 -10.34 14.81
C GLY A 105 0.83 -10.13 13.36
N ASN A 106 -0.42 -9.83 13.07
CA ASN A 106 -0.83 -9.53 11.70
C ASN A 106 -0.38 -8.12 11.31
N TRP A 107 0.20 -8.00 10.11
CA TRP A 107 0.71 -6.74 9.61
C TRP A 107 -0.41 -5.88 9.03
N PHE A 108 -0.37 -4.58 9.33
CA PHE A 108 -1.20 -3.59 8.68
C PHE A 108 -0.32 -2.43 8.21
N GLU A 109 -0.85 -1.62 7.29
CA GLU A 109 -0.12 -0.49 6.74
C GLU A 109 -1.01 0.75 6.74
N TYR A 110 -0.44 1.91 7.09
CA TYR A 110 -1.04 3.21 6.84
C TYR A 110 -0.32 3.81 5.66
N LEU A 111 -1.02 3.93 4.53
CA LEU A 111 -0.42 4.31 3.25
C LEU A 111 -0.89 5.69 2.81
N TYR A 112 0.08 6.58 2.61
CA TYR A 112 -0.17 7.83 1.91
C TYR A 112 -0.08 7.56 0.41
N GLU A 113 -1.14 7.88 -0.31
CA GLU A 113 -1.19 7.78 -1.77
C GLU A 113 -1.70 9.13 -2.28
N PRO A 114 -0.92 9.84 -3.12
CA PRO A 114 -1.39 11.12 -3.65
C PRO A 114 -2.73 10.96 -4.33
N ALA A 115 -3.62 11.94 -4.13
CA ALA A 115 -4.93 11.90 -4.75
C ALA A 115 -4.78 11.91 -6.28
N PRO A 116 -5.64 11.18 -7.01
CA PRO A 116 -5.58 11.20 -8.48
C PRO A 116 -5.80 12.61 -9.01
N VAL A 117 -5.06 12.96 -10.07
CA VAL A 117 -5.25 14.23 -10.78
C VAL A 117 -6.55 14.13 -11.58
N PRO A 118 -7.49 15.09 -11.43
CA PRO A 118 -8.72 15.06 -12.24
C PRO A 118 -8.41 15.10 -13.72
N ALA A 119 -9.18 14.37 -14.53
CA ALA A 119 -8.96 14.30 -15.97
C ALA A 119 -8.98 15.68 -16.64
N SER A 120 -9.81 16.59 -16.13
CA SER A 120 -9.91 17.94 -16.68
C SER A 120 -8.65 18.76 -16.48
N THR A 121 -7.73 18.38 -15.63
CA THR A 121 -6.48 19.11 -15.38
C THR A 121 -5.29 18.51 -16.12
N SER A 122 -5.48 17.40 -16.79
CA SER A 122 -4.41 16.68 -17.48
C SER A 122 -4.19 17.13 -18.91
N VAL A 123 -4.84 18.18 -19.31
CA VAL A 123 -4.79 18.68 -20.71
C VAL A 123 -3.63 19.64 -20.91
#